data_7f7a92d1f71aa955c733d0a7b73d7b63
#
_entry.id   7f7a92d1f71aa955c733d0a7b73d7b63
#
_cell.length_a   1.000
_cell.length_b   1.000
_cell.length_c   1.000
_cell.angle_alpha   90.00
_cell.angle_beta   90.00
_cell.angle_gamma   90.00
#
_symmetry.space_group_name_H-M   'P 1'
#
loop_
_entity.id
_entity.type
_entity.pdbx_description
1 polymer ?
#
loop_
_entity_poly.entity_id
_entity_poly.type
_entity_poly.pdbx_seq_one_letter_code
_entity_poly.pdbx_strand_id
1 'polypeptide(L)'
;MIRNLFKISLLSLFISPFLVSQELTSDITGTVSSSTGSVSGAQVEITYEPTNTSITRTTDESGRYFAGGLRPGGPYTITVSAAGLVSQNATTTLVVGDTRRLSFSM
;
A
#
# COMPACT_ATOMS: atom_id res chain seq x y z
N MET A 1 -25.91 -40.13 42.48
CA MET A 1 -25.72 -39.64 42.02
C MET A 1 -25.30 -39.07 41.16
N ILE A 2 -25.32 -38.89 40.88
CA ILE A 2 -25.00 -38.35 40.10
C ILE A 2 -24.44 -37.59 39.53
N ARG A 3 -24.27 -37.46 39.24
CA ARG A 3 -23.88 -36.80 38.70
C ARG A 3 -23.40 -36.20 37.90
N ASN A 4 -23.33 -36.13 37.60
CA ASN A 4 -22.86 -35.59 36.91
C ASN A 4 -22.51 -35.08 36.15
N LEU A 5 -22.55 -34.91 35.82
CA LEU A 5 -22.22 -34.43 35.19
C LEU A 5 -21.86 -33.81 34.40
N PHE A 6 -21.70 -33.55 33.99
CA PHE A 6 -21.39 -32.96 33.33
C PHE A 6 -20.93 -32.31 32.72
N LYS A 7 -20.70 -32.25 32.38
CA LYS A 7 -20.30 -31.59 31.98
C LYS A 7 -19.93 -31.09 31.18
N ILE A 8 -19.89 -30.79 30.63
CA ILE A 8 -19.55 -30.26 29.94
C ILE A 8 -19.18 -29.68 29.25
N SER A 9 -19.13 -29.49 28.83
CA SER A 9 -18.78 -28.83 28.19
C SER A 9 -18.36 -28.25 27.59
N LEU A 10 -18.25 -28.06 27.29
CA LEU A 10 -17.89 -27.38 26.71
C LEU A 10 -17.42 -26.83 26.03
N LEU A 11 -17.31 -26.70 25.63
CA LEU A 11 -16.86 -26.07 25.00
C LEU A 11 -16.54 -25.57 24.27
N SER A 12 -16.63 -25.53 23.93
CA SER A 12 -16.23 -24.92 23.19
C SER A 12 -15.95 -24.36 22.66
N LEU A 13 -15.98 -24.02 22.46
CA LEU A 13 -15.71 -23.27 21.83
C LEU A 13 -15.12 -22.72 21.32
N PHE A 14 -14.96 -22.67 21.00
CA PHE A 14 -14.28 -22.00 20.48
C PHE A 14 -13.95 -21.58 19.68
N ILE A 15 -14.02 -21.37 19.39
CA ILE A 15 -13.76 -20.85 18.67
C ILE A 15 -13.24 -20.20 18.15
N SER A 16 -13.09 -20.08 17.71
CA SER A 16 -12.54 -19.35 17.20
C SER A 16 -12.24 -18.79 16.64
N PRO A 17 -12.17 -18.54 16.57
CA PRO A 17 -11.94 -17.70 15.78
C PRO A 17 -10.95 -17.48 15.00
N PHE A 18 -10.88 -17.45 14.40
CA PHE A 18 -9.97 -17.10 13.69
C PHE A 18 -10.18 -16.03 13.07
N LEU A 19 -9.75 -15.51 13.22
CA LEU A 19 -9.85 -14.45 12.61
C LEU A 19 -8.99 -14.39 11.54
N VAL A 20 -9.47 -14.42 10.44
CA VAL A 20 -8.69 -14.20 9.31
C VAL A 20 -8.57 -12.75 9.16
N SER A 21 -7.38 -12.29 9.31
CA SER A 21 -7.09 -10.96 9.04
C SER A 21 -7.10 -10.78 7.56
N GLN A 22 -8.10 -10.18 7.03
CA GLN A 22 -8.17 -9.89 5.63
C GLN A 22 -7.38 -8.67 5.29
N GLU A 23 -6.73 -8.72 4.17
CA GLU A 23 -5.98 -7.58 3.68
C GLU A 23 -6.98 -6.57 3.13
N LEU A 24 -7.12 -5.44 3.77
CA LEU A 24 -8.04 -4.39 3.35
C LEU A 24 -7.32 -3.18 2.78
N THR A 25 -6.06 -3.35 2.39
CA THR A 25 -5.24 -2.27 1.88
C THR A 25 -4.63 -2.66 0.55
N SER A 26 -3.99 -1.69 -0.08
CA SER A 26 -3.30 -1.89 -1.35
C SER A 26 -1.95 -1.21 -1.27
N ASP A 27 -1.08 -1.54 -2.21
CA ASP A 27 0.28 -0.99 -2.24
C ASP A 27 0.56 -0.39 -3.60
N ILE A 28 1.45 0.60 -3.63
CA ILE A 28 2.00 1.14 -4.86
C ILE A 28 3.51 0.99 -4.78
N THR A 29 4.11 0.51 -5.85
CA THR A 29 5.55 0.36 -5.95
C THR A 29 5.99 0.75 -7.34
N GLY A 30 7.28 0.99 -7.52
CA GLY A 30 7.80 1.29 -8.84
C GLY A 30 9.21 1.81 -8.79
N THR A 31 9.68 2.24 -9.94
CA THR A 31 11.01 2.79 -10.07
C THR A 31 10.95 4.15 -10.78
N VAL A 32 11.93 4.98 -10.47
CA VAL A 32 12.09 6.28 -11.11
C VAL A 32 13.44 6.29 -11.78
N SER A 33 13.47 6.59 -13.06
CA SER A 33 14.69 6.64 -13.83
C SER A 33 14.73 7.90 -14.70
N SER A 34 15.92 8.20 -15.21
CA SER A 34 16.12 9.28 -16.15
C SER A 34 17.05 8.78 -17.24
N SER A 35 17.41 9.65 -18.16
CA SER A 35 18.31 9.27 -19.23
C SER A 35 19.68 8.82 -18.73
N THR A 36 20.04 9.19 -17.51
CA THR A 36 21.33 8.80 -16.91
C THR A 36 21.24 7.63 -15.98
N GLY A 37 20.04 7.03 -15.80
CA GLY A 37 19.87 5.86 -14.97
C GLY A 37 18.87 6.08 -13.85
N SER A 38 18.99 5.28 -12.79
CA SER A 38 18.09 5.37 -11.66
C SER A 38 18.19 6.70 -10.96
N VAL A 39 17.07 7.19 -10.47
CA VAL A 39 17.02 8.47 -9.76
C VAL A 39 16.84 8.18 -8.27
N SER A 40 17.91 8.42 -7.50
CA SER A 40 17.88 8.27 -6.06
C SER A 40 17.43 9.59 -5.44
N GLY A 41 16.67 9.51 -4.36
CA GLY A 41 16.24 10.71 -3.65
C GLY A 41 15.11 11.47 -4.30
N ALA A 42 14.47 10.89 -5.29
CA ALA A 42 13.28 11.51 -5.89
C ALA A 42 12.14 11.44 -4.88
N GLN A 43 11.30 12.46 -4.90
CA GLN A 43 10.14 12.49 -4.03
C GLN A 43 8.92 12.01 -4.79
N VAL A 44 8.23 11.06 -4.20
CA VAL A 44 7.02 10.49 -4.78
C VAL A 44 5.88 10.86 -3.85
N GLU A 45 5.06 11.80 -4.30
CA GLU A 45 3.91 12.24 -3.52
C GLU A 45 2.67 11.51 -4.01
N ILE A 46 1.98 10.86 -3.11
CA ILE A 46 0.82 10.05 -3.43
C ILE A 46 -0.38 10.68 -2.74
N THR A 47 -1.31 11.17 -3.53
CA THR A 47 -2.47 11.90 -3.02
C THR A 47 -3.75 11.11 -3.26
N TYR A 48 -4.48 10.84 -2.19
CA TYR A 48 -5.81 10.23 -2.28
C TYR A 48 -6.80 11.37 -2.52
N GLU A 49 -7.30 11.45 -3.74
CA GLU A 49 -8.08 12.62 -4.17
C GLU A 49 -9.37 12.83 -3.39
N PRO A 50 -10.14 11.78 -3.06
CA PRO A 50 -11.42 12.01 -2.38
C PRO A 50 -11.31 12.79 -1.08
N THR A 51 -10.20 12.66 -0.35
CA THR A 51 -9.99 13.41 0.89
C THR A 51 -8.81 14.35 0.81
N ASN A 52 -8.15 14.41 -0.36
CA ASN A 52 -6.98 15.24 -0.56
C ASN A 52 -5.89 14.97 0.48
N THR A 53 -5.70 13.70 0.80
CA THR A 53 -4.70 13.25 1.76
C THR A 53 -3.46 12.79 1.01
N SER A 54 -2.29 13.28 1.40
CA SER A 54 -1.04 12.98 0.70
C SER A 54 -0.04 12.33 1.63
N ILE A 55 0.75 11.42 1.07
CA ILE A 55 1.94 10.89 1.72
C ILE A 55 3.09 11.02 0.73
N THR A 56 4.31 11.08 1.26
CA THR A 56 5.50 11.22 0.43
C THR A 56 6.44 10.07 0.71
N ARG A 57 7.00 9.52 -0.35
CA ARG A 57 8.04 8.51 -0.28
C ARG A 57 9.23 8.98 -1.08
N THR A 58 10.42 8.50 -0.70
CA THR A 58 11.66 8.88 -1.35
C THR A 58 12.25 7.65 -1.99
N THR A 59 12.76 7.78 -3.22
CA THR A 59 13.37 6.64 -3.90
C THR A 59 14.72 6.31 -3.27
N ASP A 60 15.05 5.02 -3.28
CA ASP A 60 16.33 4.53 -2.78
C ASP A 60 17.41 4.64 -3.85
N GLU A 61 18.58 4.05 -3.56
CA GLU A 61 19.72 4.14 -4.48
C GLU A 61 19.45 3.48 -5.83
N SER A 62 18.51 2.57 -5.87
CA SER A 62 18.13 1.91 -7.12
C SER A 62 16.96 2.61 -7.80
N GLY A 63 16.52 3.74 -7.27
CA GLY A 63 15.40 4.47 -7.82
C GLY A 63 14.05 3.87 -7.47
N ARG A 64 13.99 2.99 -6.50
CA ARG A 64 12.73 2.33 -6.16
C ARG A 64 12.01 3.04 -5.04
N TYR A 65 10.71 3.00 -5.10
CA TYR A 65 9.87 3.50 -4.03
C TYR A 65 8.78 2.49 -3.71
N PHE A 66 8.25 2.58 -2.50
CA PHE A 66 7.20 1.69 -2.05
C PHE A 66 6.28 2.45 -1.09
N ALA A 67 4.98 2.32 -1.30
CA ALA A 67 3.98 2.88 -0.41
C ALA A 67 2.96 1.79 -0.12
N GLY A 68 2.97 1.30 1.11
CA GLY A 68 2.07 0.23 1.50
C GLY A 68 0.97 0.71 2.41
N GLY A 69 -0.03 -0.14 2.61
CA GLY A 69 -1.11 0.13 3.52
C GLY A 69 -2.04 1.23 3.05
N LEU A 70 -2.20 1.38 1.74
CA LEU A 70 -3.03 2.43 1.19
C LEU A 70 -4.49 1.98 1.12
N ARG A 71 -5.39 2.94 1.24
CA ARG A 71 -6.81 2.68 1.10
C ARG A 71 -7.14 2.27 -0.33
N PRO A 72 -7.87 1.18 -0.55
CA PRO A 72 -8.31 0.84 -1.89
C PRO A 72 -9.28 1.88 -2.41
N GLY A 73 -9.36 1.98 -3.71
CA GLY A 73 -10.19 2.95 -4.39
C GLY A 73 -9.34 4.05 -4.97
N GLY A 74 -9.83 5.23 -4.95
CA GLY A 74 -9.14 6.36 -5.55
C GLY A 74 -10.13 7.36 -6.06
N PRO A 75 -9.70 8.16 -7.03
CA PRO A 75 -8.40 8.07 -7.71
C PRO A 75 -7.26 8.57 -6.84
N TYR A 76 -6.08 8.04 -7.13
CA TYR A 76 -4.83 8.51 -6.54
C TYR A 76 -4.04 9.23 -7.62
N THR A 77 -3.43 10.36 -7.25
CA THR A 77 -2.49 11.05 -8.11
C THR A 77 -1.10 10.88 -7.53
N ILE A 78 -0.18 10.38 -8.33
CA ILE A 78 1.20 10.16 -7.93
C ILE A 78 2.06 11.16 -8.68
N THR A 79 2.75 12.02 -7.95
CA THR A 79 3.62 13.03 -8.54
C THR A 79 5.05 12.75 -8.12
N VAL A 80 5.94 12.65 -9.11
CA VAL A 80 7.36 12.40 -8.87
C VAL A 80 8.13 13.65 -9.22
N SER A 81 9.00 14.07 -8.30
CA SER A 81 9.84 15.23 -8.54
C SER A 81 11.25 14.94 -8.05
N ALA A 82 12.22 15.53 -8.72
CA ALA A 82 13.63 15.43 -8.37
C ALA A 82 14.33 16.68 -8.87
N ALA A 83 15.41 17.05 -8.18
CA ALA A 83 16.14 18.26 -8.52
C ALA A 83 16.68 18.15 -9.95
N GLY A 84 16.44 19.20 -10.73
CA GLY A 84 16.96 19.28 -12.08
C GLY A 84 16.20 18.48 -13.12
N LEU A 85 15.08 17.85 -12.74
CA LEU A 85 14.30 17.03 -13.65
C LEU A 85 12.86 17.54 -13.70
N VAL A 86 12.21 17.27 -14.82
CA VAL A 86 10.83 17.69 -15.01
C VAL A 86 9.92 16.72 -14.26
N SER A 87 9.03 17.26 -13.45
CA SER A 87 8.10 16.45 -12.69
C SER A 87 7.19 15.65 -13.59
N GLN A 88 6.83 14.45 -13.13
CA GLN A 88 5.92 13.56 -13.81
C GLN A 88 4.79 13.21 -12.89
N ASN A 89 3.64 12.86 -13.43
CA ASN A 89 2.56 12.39 -12.59
C ASN A 89 1.73 11.36 -13.34
N ALA A 90 0.95 10.61 -12.54
CA ALA A 90 0.06 9.59 -13.07
C ALA A 90 -1.11 9.46 -12.11
N THR A 91 -2.22 8.97 -12.61
CA THR A 91 -3.41 8.75 -11.82
C THR A 91 -3.78 7.28 -11.90
N THR A 92 -4.20 6.71 -10.78
CA THR A 92 -4.57 5.31 -10.75
C THR A 92 -5.64 5.06 -9.70
N THR A 93 -6.30 3.92 -9.81
CA THR A 93 -7.27 3.43 -8.83
C THR A 93 -6.72 2.12 -8.28
N LEU A 94 -6.86 1.92 -6.97
CA LEU A 94 -6.31 0.75 -6.31
C LEU A 94 -7.40 -0.26 -6.00
N VAL A 95 -7.08 -1.53 -6.20
CA VAL A 95 -7.96 -2.64 -5.88
C VAL A 95 -7.46 -3.27 -4.59
N VAL A 96 -8.38 -3.69 -3.73
CA VAL A 96 -8.03 -4.26 -2.43
C VAL A 96 -7.11 -5.47 -2.63
N GLY A 97 -6.03 -5.53 -1.86
CA GLY A 97 -5.09 -6.63 -1.89
C GLY A 97 -4.10 -6.59 -3.04
N ASP A 98 -4.19 -5.58 -3.89
CA ASP A 98 -3.32 -5.48 -5.06
C ASP A 98 -2.09 -4.64 -4.80
N THR A 99 -1.04 -4.92 -5.56
CA THR A 99 0.13 -4.07 -5.62
C THR A 99 0.17 -3.44 -7.00
N ARG A 100 0.06 -2.12 -7.04
CA ARG A 100 0.08 -1.39 -8.30
C ARG A 100 1.50 -0.95 -8.59
N ARG A 101 2.01 -1.31 -9.76
CA ARG A 101 3.35 -0.91 -10.15
C ARG A 101 3.27 0.28 -11.07
N LEU A 102 3.89 1.38 -10.67
CA LEU A 102 3.95 2.59 -11.46
C LEU A 102 5.38 3.07 -11.51
N SER A 103 5.96 3.05 -12.70
CA SER A 103 7.34 3.48 -12.90
C SER A 103 7.34 4.74 -13.73
N PHE A 104 8.33 5.59 -13.49
CA PHE A 104 8.41 6.89 -14.12
C PHE A 104 9.76 7.07 -14.80
N SER A 105 9.72 7.67 -15.96
CA SER A 105 10.91 8.01 -16.73
C SER A 105 10.93 9.53 -16.83
N MET A 106 11.88 10.13 -16.19
CA MET A 106 11.94 11.59 -16.07
C MET A 106 12.87 12.22 -17.10
#